data_54c067383c6a1f82193e64a7da3ac3f7
#
_entry.id   54c067383c6a1f82193e64a7da3ac3f7
#
_cell.length_a   1.000
_cell.length_b   1.000
_cell.length_c   1.000
_cell.angle_alpha   90.00
_cell.angle_beta   90.00
_cell.angle_gamma   90.00
#
_symmetry.space_group_name_H-M   'P 1'
#
loop_
_entity.id
_entity.type
_entity.pdbx_description
1 polymer ?
#
loop_
_entity_poly.entity_id
_entity_poly.type
_entity_poly.pdbx_seq_one_letter_code
_entity_poly.pdbx_strand_id
1 'polypeptide(L)'
;MKNKLAPYLLLAPQILLAILFVAGLIAGITQSFGVIPAFGLTEPTLRYYREIFLRPDLKESVLFSLKTAGLSALLATAGGVFFCGLCVMGGKTRGLSMRVIELPIIVPHAVTALFLISLLSKNGIAARILYSFGWIENQQQFPALIYDQNGAGIILGYLWKELPFMIYFVISLMANINRSLGEAAVNLGAAPWTAFFKITLPLCRNTILSGFLIIFVFALGAYELPMLLGATKPRALPVLAYQQYLHPDLRNRPYAMALNGIIIVISLLSAALYYALMNGQMRRLKLSGEKRRTSGRRGRSEKKGEGGGADG
;
A
#
# COMPACT_ATOMS: atom_id res chain seq x y z
N MET A 1 28.44 -22.59 -28.37
CA MET A 1 28.03 -21.19 -28.71
C MET A 1 26.89 -20.82 -27.79
N LYS A 2 27.11 -19.91 -26.82
CA LYS A 2 25.98 -19.41 -25.96
C LYS A 2 25.05 -18.60 -26.85
N ASN A 3 23.83 -19.04 -27.03
CA ASN A 3 22.79 -18.33 -27.77
C ASN A 3 22.56 -16.96 -27.14
N LYS A 4 23.17 -15.92 -27.71
CA LYS A 4 23.04 -14.53 -27.25
C LYS A 4 21.58 -14.02 -27.32
N LEU A 5 20.75 -14.68 -28.12
CA LEU A 5 19.32 -14.35 -28.30
C LEU A 5 18.39 -14.97 -27.24
N ALA A 6 18.81 -16.04 -26.55
CA ALA A 6 17.96 -16.73 -25.59
C ALA A 6 17.42 -15.82 -24.46
N PRO A 7 18.18 -14.88 -23.84
CA PRO A 7 17.63 -13.97 -22.83
C PRO A 7 16.55 -13.04 -23.39
N TYR A 8 16.72 -12.56 -24.62
CA TYR A 8 15.73 -11.67 -25.27
C TYR A 8 14.45 -12.39 -25.63
N LEU A 9 14.54 -13.65 -26.09
CA LEU A 9 13.35 -14.47 -26.35
C LEU A 9 12.57 -14.79 -25.08
N LEU A 10 13.25 -15.05 -23.96
CA LEU A 10 12.62 -15.26 -22.66
C LEU A 10 11.95 -14.01 -22.11
N LEU A 11 12.48 -12.82 -22.43
CA LEU A 11 11.89 -11.54 -22.03
C LEU A 11 10.80 -11.05 -22.98
N ALA A 12 10.69 -11.60 -24.20
CA ALA A 12 9.76 -11.13 -25.22
C ALA A 12 8.28 -11.07 -24.75
N PRO A 13 7.72 -12.08 -24.05
CA PRO A 13 6.35 -11.99 -23.53
C PRO A 13 6.17 -10.84 -22.55
N GLN A 14 7.13 -10.62 -21.66
CA GLN A 14 7.10 -9.54 -20.67
C GLN A 14 7.20 -8.16 -21.33
N ILE A 15 8.06 -8.02 -22.34
CA ILE A 15 8.20 -6.77 -23.11
C ILE A 15 6.90 -6.47 -23.87
N LEU A 16 6.28 -7.47 -24.50
CA LEU A 16 5.00 -7.31 -25.19
C LEU A 16 3.90 -6.81 -24.25
N LEU A 17 3.76 -7.43 -23.08
CA LEU A 17 2.80 -6.99 -22.07
C LEU A 17 3.09 -5.56 -21.58
N ALA A 18 4.35 -5.22 -21.38
CA ALA A 18 4.76 -3.86 -21.00
C ALA A 18 4.40 -2.82 -22.07
N ILE A 19 4.62 -3.14 -23.35
CA ILE A 19 4.25 -2.26 -24.46
C ILE A 19 2.72 -2.04 -24.50
N LEU A 20 1.93 -3.10 -24.37
CA LEU A 20 0.47 -3.01 -24.34
C LEU A 20 -0.02 -2.16 -23.16
N PHE A 21 0.58 -2.34 -21.98
CA PHE A 21 0.26 -1.54 -20.80
C PHE A 21 0.59 -0.05 -21.00
N VAL A 22 1.79 0.26 -21.51
CA VAL A 22 2.21 1.64 -21.79
C VAL A 22 1.32 2.27 -22.87
N ALA A 23 0.97 1.54 -23.92
CA ALA A 23 0.06 2.02 -24.96
C ALA A 23 -1.32 2.35 -24.37
N GLY A 24 -1.86 1.49 -23.50
CA GLY A 24 -3.13 1.74 -22.78
C GLY A 24 -3.04 2.98 -21.87
N LEU A 25 -1.93 3.17 -21.17
CA LEU A 25 -1.70 4.34 -20.34
C LEU A 25 -1.65 5.63 -21.17
N ILE A 26 -0.89 5.63 -22.27
CA ILE A 26 -0.82 6.77 -23.19
C ILE A 26 -2.22 7.08 -23.76
N ALA A 27 -2.97 6.07 -24.20
CA ALA A 27 -4.32 6.24 -24.68
C ALA A 27 -5.25 6.84 -23.60
N GLY A 28 -5.16 6.39 -22.36
CA GLY A 28 -5.92 6.97 -21.24
C GLY A 28 -5.55 8.43 -20.98
N ILE A 29 -4.26 8.77 -21.01
CA ILE A 29 -3.78 10.15 -20.85
C ILE A 29 -4.26 11.03 -22.02
N THR A 30 -4.14 10.60 -23.27
CA THR A 30 -4.61 11.38 -24.43
C THR A 30 -6.13 11.59 -24.38
N GLN A 31 -6.89 10.57 -24.01
CA GLN A 31 -8.34 10.68 -23.80
C GLN A 31 -8.71 11.63 -22.66
N SER A 32 -7.92 11.74 -21.63
CA SER A 32 -8.16 12.70 -20.52
C SER A 32 -8.08 14.16 -20.96
N PHE A 33 -7.31 14.43 -22.02
CA PHE A 33 -7.28 15.72 -22.70
C PHE A 33 -8.34 15.87 -23.78
N GLY A 34 -9.28 14.95 -23.91
CA GLY A 34 -10.40 15.02 -24.84
C GLY A 34 -10.07 14.52 -26.24
N VAL A 35 -8.94 13.85 -26.47
CA VAL A 35 -8.59 13.34 -27.80
C VAL A 35 -9.15 11.92 -27.96
N ILE A 36 -10.31 11.81 -28.63
CA ILE A 36 -10.98 10.55 -29.00
C ILE A 36 -11.50 10.69 -30.41
N PRO A 37 -10.68 10.44 -31.45
CA PRO A 37 -11.08 10.64 -32.85
C PRO A 37 -12.35 9.88 -33.27
N ALA A 38 -12.57 8.69 -32.71
CA ALA A 38 -13.75 7.89 -32.94
C ALA A 38 -15.08 8.57 -32.58
N PHE A 39 -15.05 9.60 -31.71
CA PHE A 39 -16.22 10.37 -31.27
C PHE A 39 -16.21 11.80 -31.79
N GLY A 40 -15.32 12.11 -32.76
CA GLY A 40 -15.16 13.45 -33.32
C GLY A 40 -14.46 14.44 -32.38
N LEU A 41 -13.81 13.93 -31.34
CA LEU A 41 -13.02 14.72 -30.39
C LEU A 41 -11.55 14.62 -30.81
N THR A 42 -11.04 15.64 -31.52
CA THR A 42 -9.68 15.62 -32.10
C THR A 42 -8.73 16.63 -31.48
N GLU A 43 -9.26 17.66 -30.81
CA GLU A 43 -8.45 18.75 -30.26
C GLU A 43 -8.15 18.52 -28.78
N PRO A 44 -6.87 18.58 -28.36
CA PRO A 44 -6.52 18.48 -26.94
C PRO A 44 -7.02 19.72 -26.16
N THR A 45 -7.67 19.48 -25.03
CA THR A 45 -8.22 20.53 -24.19
C THR A 45 -8.09 20.20 -22.70
N LEU A 46 -7.90 21.21 -21.87
CA LEU A 46 -7.94 21.13 -20.41
C LEU A 46 -9.37 21.30 -19.85
N ARG A 47 -10.37 21.46 -20.70
CA ARG A 47 -11.75 21.69 -20.31
C ARG A 47 -12.25 20.66 -19.29
N TYR A 48 -12.01 19.38 -19.56
CA TYR A 48 -12.48 18.27 -18.72
C TYR A 48 -11.90 18.31 -17.30
N TYR A 49 -10.61 18.61 -17.18
CA TYR A 49 -9.97 18.83 -15.88
C TYR A 49 -10.56 20.04 -15.15
N ARG A 50 -10.73 21.18 -15.86
CA ARG A 50 -11.31 22.39 -15.28
C ARG A 50 -12.74 22.13 -14.77
N GLU A 51 -13.58 21.47 -15.54
CA GLU A 51 -14.95 21.15 -15.16
C GLU A 51 -14.99 20.18 -13.97
N ILE A 52 -14.09 19.17 -13.92
CA ILE A 52 -13.97 18.26 -12.77
C ILE A 52 -13.56 19.02 -11.51
N PHE A 53 -12.59 19.93 -11.59
CA PHE A 53 -12.17 20.74 -10.43
C PHE A 53 -13.25 21.68 -9.91
N LEU A 54 -14.21 22.07 -10.74
CA LEU A 54 -15.36 22.86 -10.34
C LEU A 54 -16.50 22.02 -9.72
N ARG A 55 -16.43 20.70 -9.79
CA ARG A 55 -17.47 19.82 -9.22
C ARG A 55 -17.45 19.85 -7.70
N PRO A 56 -18.60 20.05 -7.05
CA PRO A 56 -18.67 20.12 -5.59
C PRO A 56 -18.33 18.79 -4.91
N ASP A 57 -18.58 17.65 -5.57
CA ASP A 57 -18.34 16.30 -5.05
C ASP A 57 -16.88 15.82 -5.16
N LEU A 58 -16.03 16.50 -5.98
CA LEU A 58 -14.65 16.08 -6.18
C LEU A 58 -13.83 16.10 -4.89
N LYS A 59 -13.90 17.21 -4.13
CA LYS A 59 -13.13 17.37 -2.89
C LYS A 59 -13.47 16.28 -1.88
N GLU A 60 -14.76 16.01 -1.70
CA GLU A 60 -15.23 14.95 -0.79
C GLU A 60 -14.72 13.58 -1.24
N SER A 61 -14.78 13.30 -2.54
CA SER A 61 -14.35 12.03 -3.11
C SER A 61 -12.84 11.81 -2.99
N VAL A 62 -12.05 12.86 -3.22
CA VAL A 62 -10.58 12.81 -3.02
C VAL A 62 -10.25 12.55 -1.56
N LEU A 63 -10.83 13.32 -0.64
CA LEU A 63 -10.59 13.15 0.80
C LEU A 63 -11.06 11.79 1.30
N PHE A 64 -12.22 11.31 0.85
CA PHE A 64 -12.75 9.99 1.18
C PHE A 64 -11.82 8.87 0.69
N SER A 65 -11.34 8.96 -0.57
CA SER A 65 -10.40 7.99 -1.13
C SER A 65 -9.06 7.99 -0.40
N LEU A 66 -8.51 9.16 -0.08
CA LEU A 66 -7.27 9.28 0.69
C LEU A 66 -7.43 8.73 2.11
N LYS A 67 -8.57 9.02 2.77
CA LYS A 67 -8.89 8.50 4.10
C LYS A 67 -8.99 6.98 4.09
N THR A 68 -9.80 6.41 3.21
CA THR A 68 -10.03 4.95 3.17
C THR A 68 -8.77 4.20 2.76
N ALA A 69 -8.06 4.64 1.71
CA ALA A 69 -6.80 4.03 1.30
C ALA A 69 -5.70 4.19 2.36
N GLY A 70 -5.56 5.38 2.94
CA GLY A 70 -4.56 5.67 3.96
C GLY A 70 -4.76 4.88 5.24
N LEU A 71 -6.00 4.85 5.77
CA LEU A 71 -6.31 4.07 6.97
C LEU A 71 -6.17 2.57 6.72
N SER A 72 -6.63 2.07 5.58
CA SER A 72 -6.47 0.65 5.22
C SER A 72 -5.00 0.26 5.14
N ALA A 73 -4.18 1.04 4.44
CA ALA A 73 -2.75 0.79 4.32
C ALA A 73 -2.03 0.87 5.67
N LEU A 74 -2.39 1.86 6.50
CA LEU A 74 -1.79 2.02 7.84
C LEU A 74 -2.14 0.84 8.76
N LEU A 75 -3.42 0.46 8.83
CA LEU A 75 -3.89 -0.63 9.69
C LEU A 75 -3.37 -1.99 9.20
N ALA A 76 -3.37 -2.25 7.89
CA ALA A 76 -2.82 -3.48 7.32
C ALA A 76 -1.32 -3.59 7.55
N THR A 77 -0.58 -2.47 7.41
CA THR A 77 0.87 -2.43 7.67
C THR A 77 1.17 -2.63 9.16
N ALA A 78 0.51 -1.89 10.04
CA ALA A 78 0.71 -2.02 11.48
C ALA A 78 0.36 -3.41 12.00
N GLY A 79 -0.83 -3.93 11.62
CA GLY A 79 -1.29 -5.26 11.99
C GLY A 79 -0.41 -6.37 11.39
N GLY A 80 -0.03 -6.26 10.12
CA GLY A 80 0.84 -7.21 9.44
C GLY A 80 2.24 -7.27 10.06
N VAL A 81 2.85 -6.13 10.34
CA VAL A 81 4.17 -6.05 11.00
C VAL A 81 4.11 -6.58 12.43
N PHE A 82 3.05 -6.25 13.18
CA PHE A 82 2.83 -6.79 14.52
C PHE A 82 2.72 -8.32 14.51
N PHE A 83 1.93 -8.87 13.60
CA PHE A 83 1.77 -10.30 13.45
C PHE A 83 3.08 -10.98 13.01
N CYS A 84 3.83 -10.40 12.07
CA CYS A 84 5.16 -10.86 11.70
C CYS A 84 6.09 -10.91 12.91
N GLY A 85 6.07 -9.88 13.76
CA GLY A 85 6.86 -9.83 14.98
C GLY A 85 6.57 -11.00 15.91
N LEU A 86 5.29 -11.31 16.15
CA LEU A 86 4.87 -12.45 16.96
C LEU A 86 5.34 -13.79 16.36
N CYS A 87 5.19 -13.97 15.04
CA CYS A 87 5.61 -15.18 14.35
C CYS A 87 7.14 -15.37 14.38
N VAL A 88 7.89 -14.30 14.18
CA VAL A 88 9.37 -14.34 14.17
C VAL A 88 9.91 -14.63 15.56
N MET A 89 9.40 -13.97 16.59
CA MET A 89 9.81 -14.22 17.98
C MET A 89 9.38 -15.62 18.48
N GLY A 90 8.24 -16.12 18.01
CA GLY A 90 7.76 -17.48 18.32
C GLY A 90 8.36 -18.58 17.45
N GLY A 91 9.26 -18.29 16.51
CA GLY A 91 9.87 -19.26 15.60
C GLY A 91 8.91 -19.87 14.58
N LYS A 92 7.67 -19.34 14.43
CA LYS A 92 6.59 -19.89 13.60
C LYS A 92 6.48 -19.14 12.27
N THR A 93 7.57 -19.07 11.51
CA THR A 93 7.63 -18.33 10.23
C THR A 93 7.31 -19.18 9.00
N ARG A 94 6.98 -20.45 9.19
CA ARG A 94 6.66 -21.43 8.13
C ARG A 94 5.61 -22.43 8.62
N GLY A 95 4.94 -23.10 7.70
CA GLY A 95 4.00 -24.18 8.03
C GLY A 95 2.55 -23.87 7.66
N LEU A 96 1.62 -24.69 8.19
CA LEU A 96 0.19 -24.61 7.85
C LEU A 96 -0.44 -23.29 8.25
N SER A 97 -0.04 -22.70 9.38
CA SER A 97 -0.53 -21.37 9.83
C SER A 97 -0.27 -20.26 8.81
N MET A 98 0.91 -20.26 8.17
CA MET A 98 1.21 -19.29 7.12
C MET A 98 0.35 -19.49 5.88
N ARG A 99 0.09 -20.75 5.47
CA ARG A 99 -0.79 -21.06 4.33
C ARG A 99 -2.23 -20.59 4.55
N VAL A 100 -2.75 -20.70 5.78
CA VAL A 100 -4.10 -20.22 6.11
C VAL A 100 -4.17 -18.69 6.00
N ILE A 101 -3.11 -17.98 6.39
CA ILE A 101 -3.04 -16.52 6.27
C ILE A 101 -3.03 -16.06 4.80
N GLU A 102 -2.57 -16.89 3.87
CA GLU A 102 -2.55 -16.58 2.44
C GLU A 102 -3.94 -16.65 1.78
N LEU A 103 -4.90 -17.38 2.38
CA LEU A 103 -6.23 -17.58 1.78
C LEU A 103 -6.93 -16.30 1.34
N PRO A 104 -6.96 -15.21 2.14
CA PRO A 104 -7.60 -13.98 1.72
C PRO A 104 -6.99 -13.35 0.46
N ILE A 105 -5.70 -13.58 0.18
CA ILE A 105 -5.04 -13.02 -1.00
C ILE A 105 -5.63 -13.62 -2.28
N ILE A 106 -5.97 -14.91 -2.26
CA ILE A 106 -6.46 -15.66 -3.43
C ILE A 106 -7.92 -15.32 -3.74
N VAL A 107 -8.72 -14.94 -2.71
CA VAL A 107 -10.15 -14.66 -2.87
C VAL A 107 -10.36 -13.38 -3.70
N PRO A 108 -11.20 -13.38 -4.76
CA PRO A 108 -11.51 -12.16 -5.52
C PRO A 108 -12.15 -11.06 -4.66
N HIS A 109 -11.89 -9.80 -4.98
CA HIS A 109 -12.40 -8.65 -4.20
C HIS A 109 -13.94 -8.61 -4.15
N ALA A 110 -14.60 -8.94 -5.25
CA ALA A 110 -16.07 -9.01 -5.30
C ALA A 110 -16.62 -10.07 -4.34
N VAL A 111 -15.99 -11.25 -4.26
CA VAL A 111 -16.38 -12.31 -3.32
C VAL A 111 -16.15 -11.85 -1.87
N THR A 112 -15.03 -11.19 -1.60
CA THR A 112 -14.76 -10.56 -0.29
C THR A 112 -15.85 -9.57 0.10
N ALA A 113 -16.29 -8.71 -0.83
CA ALA A 113 -17.35 -7.76 -0.58
C ALA A 113 -18.67 -8.44 -0.24
N LEU A 114 -19.07 -9.45 -1.02
CA LEU A 114 -20.29 -10.22 -0.76
C LEU A 114 -20.24 -10.95 0.59
N PHE A 115 -19.11 -11.53 0.94
CA PHE A 115 -18.89 -12.13 2.25
C PHE A 115 -19.06 -11.11 3.38
N LEU A 116 -18.45 -9.93 3.26
CA LEU A 116 -18.56 -8.87 4.27
C LEU A 116 -19.98 -8.31 4.36
N ILE A 117 -20.72 -8.18 3.25
CA ILE A 117 -22.11 -7.78 3.26
C ILE A 117 -22.94 -8.82 4.03
N SER A 118 -22.74 -10.12 3.73
CA SER A 118 -23.45 -11.20 4.41
C SER A 118 -23.12 -11.28 5.90
N LEU A 119 -21.90 -10.93 6.29
CA LEU A 119 -21.43 -10.97 7.67
C LEU A 119 -21.81 -9.72 8.47
N LEU A 120 -21.56 -8.52 7.92
CA LEU A 120 -21.55 -7.24 8.65
C LEU A 120 -22.72 -6.31 8.32
N SER A 121 -23.65 -6.69 7.45
CA SER A 121 -24.87 -5.89 7.26
C SER A 121 -25.75 -5.91 8.52
N LYS A 122 -26.66 -4.95 8.62
CA LYS A 122 -27.60 -4.86 9.77
C LYS A 122 -28.43 -6.13 9.97
N ASN A 123 -28.65 -6.92 8.92
CA ASN A 123 -29.32 -8.23 8.93
C ASN A 123 -28.33 -9.39 8.74
N GLY A 124 -27.04 -9.11 8.82
CA GLY A 124 -25.99 -10.09 8.60
C GLY A 124 -25.82 -11.08 9.76
N ILE A 125 -24.91 -12.02 9.54
CA ILE A 125 -24.64 -13.10 10.51
C ILE A 125 -24.19 -12.51 11.86
N ALA A 126 -23.33 -11.49 11.86
CA ALA A 126 -22.84 -10.87 13.09
C ALA A 126 -23.98 -10.24 13.91
N ALA A 127 -24.91 -9.52 13.26
CA ALA A 127 -26.07 -8.93 13.94
C ALA A 127 -26.98 -10.00 14.55
N ARG A 128 -27.21 -11.12 13.83
CA ARG A 128 -28.02 -12.24 14.33
C ARG A 128 -27.40 -12.93 15.54
N ILE A 129 -26.07 -13.10 15.53
CA ILE A 129 -25.33 -13.67 16.66
C ILE A 129 -25.47 -12.75 17.89
N LEU A 130 -25.23 -11.44 17.74
CA LEU A 130 -25.37 -10.48 18.84
C LEU A 130 -26.80 -10.44 19.39
N TYR A 131 -27.80 -10.55 18.51
CA TYR A 131 -29.22 -10.66 18.93
C TYR A 131 -29.47 -11.95 19.74
N SER A 132 -28.96 -13.09 19.31
CA SER A 132 -29.14 -14.36 20.02
C SER A 132 -28.46 -14.39 21.40
N PHE A 133 -27.40 -13.60 21.61
CA PHE A 133 -26.76 -13.40 22.92
C PHE A 133 -27.43 -12.30 23.77
N GLY A 134 -28.47 -11.63 23.25
CA GLY A 134 -29.16 -10.55 23.96
C GLY A 134 -28.38 -9.25 24.06
N TRP A 135 -27.32 -9.08 23.25
CA TRP A 135 -26.48 -7.88 23.23
C TRP A 135 -27.13 -6.72 22.44
N ILE A 136 -28.04 -7.05 21.55
CA ILE A 136 -28.88 -6.11 20.81
C ILE A 136 -30.33 -6.65 20.83
N GLU A 137 -31.31 -5.73 20.91
CA GLU A 137 -32.73 -6.05 20.93
C GLU A 137 -33.38 -5.93 19.54
N ASN A 138 -32.76 -5.12 18.67
CA ASN A 138 -33.26 -4.90 17.32
C ASN A 138 -32.14 -4.61 16.35
N GLN A 139 -32.43 -4.72 15.06
CA GLN A 139 -31.51 -4.51 13.94
C GLN A 139 -30.89 -3.10 13.92
N GLN A 140 -31.58 -2.09 14.45
CA GLN A 140 -31.11 -0.70 14.38
C GLN A 140 -29.96 -0.42 15.36
N GLN A 141 -29.85 -1.24 16.43
CA GLN A 141 -28.74 -1.15 17.40
C GLN A 141 -27.41 -1.69 16.82
N PHE A 142 -27.47 -2.50 15.75
CA PHE A 142 -26.23 -2.93 15.09
C PHE A 142 -25.63 -1.77 14.30
N PRO A 143 -24.31 -1.49 14.47
CA PRO A 143 -23.66 -0.39 13.79
C PRO A 143 -23.70 -0.55 12.27
N ALA A 144 -23.88 0.56 11.55
CA ALA A 144 -23.82 0.58 10.09
C ALA A 144 -22.36 0.47 9.64
N LEU A 145 -21.88 -0.77 9.48
CA LEU A 145 -20.49 -1.05 9.02
C LEU A 145 -20.41 -1.11 7.49
N ILE A 146 -21.51 -1.47 6.82
CA ILE A 146 -21.62 -1.53 5.37
C ILE A 146 -22.47 -0.34 4.90
N TYR A 147 -22.08 0.27 3.78
CA TYR A 147 -22.71 1.47 3.19
C TYR A 147 -22.66 2.70 4.11
N ASP A 148 -21.68 2.73 5.02
CA ASP A 148 -21.45 3.85 5.91
C ASP A 148 -20.68 5.00 5.24
N GLN A 149 -20.93 6.23 5.68
CA GLN A 149 -20.29 7.42 5.13
C GLN A 149 -18.80 7.56 5.53
N ASN A 150 -18.37 6.81 6.53
CA ASN A 150 -16.99 6.81 6.99
C ASN A 150 -16.10 5.82 6.23
N GLY A 151 -16.69 4.87 5.49
CA GLY A 151 -16.00 3.84 4.74
C GLY A 151 -15.51 2.68 5.60
N ALA A 152 -16.14 2.41 6.76
CA ALA A 152 -15.74 1.33 7.65
C ALA A 152 -15.73 -0.03 6.95
N GLY A 153 -16.78 -0.36 6.19
CA GLY A 153 -16.84 -1.59 5.42
C GLY A 153 -15.73 -1.71 4.37
N ILE A 154 -15.39 -0.61 3.71
CA ILE A 154 -14.29 -0.56 2.74
C ILE A 154 -12.96 -0.83 3.44
N ILE A 155 -12.70 -0.16 4.57
CA ILE A 155 -11.48 -0.32 5.36
C ILE A 155 -11.35 -1.76 5.86
N LEU A 156 -12.42 -2.36 6.38
CA LEU A 156 -12.44 -3.76 6.82
C LEU A 156 -12.18 -4.72 5.65
N GLY A 157 -12.74 -4.45 4.47
CA GLY A 157 -12.51 -5.23 3.27
C GLY A 157 -11.04 -5.22 2.83
N TYR A 158 -10.44 -4.05 2.79
CA TYR A 158 -9.01 -3.94 2.51
C TYR A 158 -8.16 -4.54 3.62
N LEU A 159 -8.50 -4.34 4.89
CA LEU A 159 -7.76 -4.92 6.00
C LEU A 159 -7.72 -6.45 5.91
N TRP A 160 -8.86 -7.09 5.61
CA TRP A 160 -8.93 -8.55 5.43
C TRP A 160 -8.06 -9.05 4.28
N LYS A 161 -7.90 -8.27 3.20
CA LYS A 161 -7.10 -8.60 2.02
C LYS A 161 -5.63 -8.23 2.17
N GLU A 162 -5.35 -7.02 2.65
CA GLU A 162 -4.02 -6.42 2.58
C GLU A 162 -3.16 -6.74 3.81
N LEU A 163 -3.76 -7.11 4.95
CA LEU A 163 -2.99 -7.55 6.11
C LEU A 163 -2.21 -8.85 5.83
N PRO A 164 -2.80 -9.91 5.24
CA PRO A 164 -2.06 -11.07 4.79
C PRO A 164 -0.98 -10.77 3.76
N PHE A 165 -1.27 -9.87 2.81
CA PHE A 165 -0.27 -9.42 1.84
C PHE A 165 0.95 -8.80 2.55
N MET A 166 0.72 -7.90 3.52
CA MET A 166 1.80 -7.27 4.28
C MET A 166 2.62 -8.28 5.08
N ILE A 167 1.97 -9.26 5.70
CA ILE A 167 2.65 -10.36 6.40
C ILE A 167 3.58 -11.08 5.44
N TYR A 168 3.06 -11.51 4.30
CA TYR A 168 3.82 -12.28 3.33
C TYR A 168 5.00 -11.49 2.75
N PHE A 169 4.78 -10.20 2.50
CA PHE A 169 5.76 -9.30 1.93
C PHE A 169 6.97 -9.06 2.85
N VAL A 170 6.77 -9.07 4.17
CA VAL A 170 7.82 -8.70 5.15
C VAL A 170 8.39 -9.90 5.89
N ILE A 171 7.62 -10.99 6.09
CA ILE A 171 7.97 -12.08 7.00
C ILE A 171 9.33 -12.73 6.71
N SER A 172 9.65 -12.98 5.44
CA SER A 172 10.90 -13.64 5.05
C SER A 172 12.14 -12.81 5.38
N LEU A 173 12.09 -11.51 5.10
CA LEU A 173 13.19 -10.59 5.43
C LEU A 173 13.33 -10.47 6.94
N MET A 174 12.22 -10.28 7.65
CA MET A 174 12.18 -10.12 9.10
C MET A 174 12.73 -11.36 9.83
N ALA A 175 12.35 -12.55 9.37
CA ALA A 175 12.86 -13.83 9.90
C ALA A 175 14.37 -13.98 9.68
N ASN A 176 14.88 -13.61 8.51
CA ASN A 176 16.31 -13.71 8.22
C ASN A 176 17.14 -12.75 9.08
N ILE A 177 16.70 -11.51 9.24
CA ILE A 177 17.38 -10.53 10.10
C ILE A 177 17.32 -10.96 11.57
N ASN A 178 16.17 -11.45 12.04
CA ASN A 178 16.04 -11.89 13.43
C ASN A 178 16.94 -13.07 13.73
N ARG A 179 17.02 -14.08 12.85
CA ARG A 179 17.86 -15.25 13.02
C ARG A 179 19.36 -14.91 13.08
N SER A 180 19.81 -13.90 12.31
CA SER A 180 21.23 -13.55 12.26
C SER A 180 21.63 -12.52 13.32
N LEU A 181 20.87 -11.45 13.49
CA LEU A 181 21.21 -10.32 14.34
C LEU A 181 20.34 -10.28 15.62
N GLY A 182 19.08 -10.63 15.52
CA GLY A 182 18.17 -10.65 16.68
C GLY A 182 18.59 -11.72 17.69
N GLU A 183 18.84 -12.95 17.26
CA GLU A 183 19.29 -14.05 18.13
C GLU A 183 20.68 -13.77 18.72
N ALA A 184 21.59 -13.18 17.95
CA ALA A 184 22.90 -12.74 18.48
C ALA A 184 22.74 -11.73 19.64
N ALA A 185 21.81 -10.78 19.53
CA ALA A 185 21.53 -9.83 20.60
C ALA A 185 20.90 -10.51 21.82
N VAL A 186 20.02 -11.48 21.63
CA VAL A 186 19.43 -12.27 22.73
C VAL A 186 20.50 -13.09 23.44
N ASN A 187 21.44 -13.71 22.71
CA ASN A 187 22.56 -14.44 23.29
C ASN A 187 23.52 -13.54 24.09
N LEU A 188 23.56 -12.24 23.78
CA LEU A 188 24.28 -11.21 24.54
C LEU A 188 23.46 -10.64 25.71
N GLY A 189 22.30 -11.22 26.04
CA GLY A 189 21.48 -10.83 27.18
C GLY A 189 20.36 -9.83 26.89
N ALA A 190 20.10 -9.48 25.63
CA ALA A 190 18.96 -8.62 25.30
C ALA A 190 17.63 -9.41 25.41
N ALA A 191 16.58 -8.76 25.94
CA ALA A 191 15.24 -9.34 25.88
C ALA A 191 14.77 -9.46 24.42
N PRO A 192 14.01 -10.54 24.04
CA PRO A 192 13.56 -10.75 22.66
C PRO A 192 12.82 -9.54 22.05
N TRP A 193 11.96 -8.88 22.82
CA TRP A 193 11.27 -7.65 22.41
C TRP A 193 12.25 -6.50 22.14
N THR A 194 13.29 -6.36 22.97
CA THR A 194 14.32 -5.33 22.78
C THR A 194 15.10 -5.57 21.51
N ALA A 195 15.51 -6.82 21.22
CA ALA A 195 16.17 -7.21 19.99
C ALA A 195 15.26 -6.95 18.77
N PHE A 196 13.97 -7.29 18.88
CA PHE A 196 13.01 -7.04 17.83
C PHE A 196 12.86 -5.55 17.50
N PHE A 197 12.53 -4.71 18.48
CA PHE A 197 12.27 -3.29 18.25
C PHE A 197 13.53 -2.47 17.95
N LYS A 198 14.69 -2.84 18.47
CA LYS A 198 15.94 -2.08 18.27
C LYS A 198 16.78 -2.56 17.10
N ILE A 199 16.59 -3.79 16.63
CA ILE A 199 17.41 -4.39 15.55
C ILE A 199 16.53 -4.84 14.39
N THR A 200 15.65 -5.80 14.60
CA THR A 200 14.91 -6.44 13.49
C THR A 200 13.97 -5.47 12.79
N LEU A 201 13.13 -4.79 13.53
CA LEU A 201 12.14 -3.84 12.97
C LEU A 201 12.77 -2.65 12.24
N PRO A 202 13.79 -1.95 12.78
CA PRO A 202 14.44 -0.85 12.08
C PRO A 202 15.13 -1.27 10.77
N LEU A 203 15.71 -2.48 10.73
CA LEU A 203 16.34 -3.01 9.53
C LEU A 203 15.31 -3.40 8.45
N CYS A 204 14.09 -3.76 8.83
CA CYS A 204 12.99 -4.04 7.90
C CYS A 204 12.25 -2.78 7.42
N ARG A 205 12.54 -1.60 7.98
CA ARG A 205 11.78 -0.37 7.76
C ARG A 205 11.53 -0.05 6.29
N ASN A 206 12.54 -0.18 5.45
CA ASN A 206 12.42 0.16 4.03
C ASN A 206 11.43 -0.76 3.32
N THR A 207 11.47 -2.06 3.60
CA THR A 207 10.50 -3.03 3.07
C THR A 207 9.10 -2.77 3.60
N ILE A 208 8.97 -2.44 4.89
CA ILE A 208 7.68 -2.08 5.50
C ILE A 208 7.06 -0.84 4.82
N LEU A 209 7.85 0.20 4.60
CA LEU A 209 7.39 1.42 3.91
C LEU A 209 7.05 1.15 2.44
N SER A 210 7.80 0.27 1.77
CA SER A 210 7.44 -0.17 0.40
C SER A 210 6.11 -0.92 0.38
N GLY A 211 5.88 -1.84 1.32
CA GLY A 211 4.62 -2.54 1.47
C GLY A 211 3.44 -1.59 1.73
N PHE A 212 3.63 -0.63 2.64
CA PHE A 212 2.64 0.42 2.89
C PHE A 212 2.28 1.20 1.60
N LEU A 213 3.29 1.63 0.83
CA LEU A 213 3.06 2.37 -0.40
C LEU A 213 2.31 1.54 -1.45
N ILE A 214 2.66 0.27 -1.59
CA ILE A 214 1.99 -0.65 -2.52
C ILE A 214 0.51 -0.78 -2.14
N ILE A 215 0.21 -1.05 -0.87
CA ILE A 215 -1.18 -1.16 -0.38
C ILE A 215 -1.93 0.16 -0.57
N PHE A 216 -1.31 1.29 -0.23
CA PHE A 216 -1.93 2.61 -0.36
C PHE A 216 -2.30 2.94 -1.81
N VAL A 217 -1.36 2.78 -2.74
CA VAL A 217 -1.60 3.08 -4.16
C VAL A 217 -2.62 2.12 -4.75
N PHE A 218 -2.57 0.84 -4.37
CA PHE A 218 -3.56 -0.15 -4.77
C PHE A 218 -4.97 0.22 -4.29
N ALA A 219 -5.15 0.46 -2.98
CA ALA A 219 -6.44 0.82 -2.39
C ALA A 219 -6.99 2.16 -2.92
N LEU A 220 -6.10 3.11 -3.26
CA LEU A 220 -6.49 4.39 -3.86
C LEU A 220 -7.06 4.23 -5.26
N GLY A 221 -6.54 3.29 -6.06
CA GLY A 221 -6.95 3.05 -7.44
C GLY A 221 -8.02 1.98 -7.62
N ALA A 222 -8.24 1.12 -6.63
CA ALA A 222 -9.20 0.02 -6.73
C ALA A 222 -10.66 0.51 -6.56
N TYR A 223 -11.55 0.04 -7.42
CA TYR A 223 -12.97 0.46 -7.39
C TYR A 223 -13.92 -0.59 -6.83
N GLU A 224 -13.56 -1.88 -6.84
CA GLU A 224 -14.47 -2.99 -6.54
C GLU A 224 -15.03 -2.93 -5.10
N LEU A 225 -14.16 -2.85 -4.09
CA LEU A 225 -14.59 -2.77 -2.69
C LEU A 225 -15.34 -1.47 -2.39
N PRO A 226 -14.86 -0.27 -2.81
CA PRO A 226 -15.63 0.96 -2.63
C PRO A 226 -16.98 0.98 -3.35
N MET A 227 -17.10 0.35 -4.51
CA MET A 227 -18.35 0.26 -5.26
C MET A 227 -19.38 -0.63 -4.56
N LEU A 228 -18.92 -1.75 -3.97
CA LEU A 228 -19.80 -2.75 -3.36
C LEU A 228 -20.10 -2.48 -1.89
N LEU A 229 -19.18 -1.88 -1.13
CA LEU A 229 -19.29 -1.68 0.32
C LEU A 229 -19.49 -0.23 0.74
N GLY A 230 -19.23 0.72 -0.16
CA GLY A 230 -19.29 2.15 0.12
C GLY A 230 -20.72 2.71 0.10
N ALA A 231 -20.88 3.86 0.75
CA ALA A 231 -22.12 4.64 0.70
C ALA A 231 -22.33 5.28 -0.67
N THR A 232 -23.57 5.71 -0.91
CA THR A 232 -23.91 6.48 -2.13
C THR A 232 -23.19 7.83 -2.16
N LYS A 233 -22.94 8.43 -1.01
CA LYS A 233 -22.15 9.65 -0.78
C LYS A 233 -21.49 9.59 0.61
N PRO A 234 -20.21 9.99 0.75
CA PRO A 234 -19.26 10.33 -0.31
C PRO A 234 -18.85 9.09 -1.13
N ARG A 235 -18.53 9.27 -2.41
CA ARG A 235 -18.03 8.20 -3.29
C ARG A 235 -16.52 8.23 -3.38
N ALA A 236 -15.90 7.07 -3.48
CA ALA A 236 -14.48 6.99 -3.78
C ALA A 236 -14.19 7.48 -5.22
N LEU A 237 -13.02 8.07 -5.43
CA LEU A 237 -12.61 8.64 -6.71
C LEU A 237 -12.61 7.61 -7.86
N PRO A 238 -12.13 6.34 -7.68
CA PRO A 238 -12.26 5.31 -8.71
C PRO A 238 -13.72 4.97 -9.07
N VAL A 239 -14.64 5.04 -8.10
CA VAL A 239 -16.07 4.81 -8.34
C VAL A 239 -16.67 5.93 -9.17
N LEU A 240 -16.31 7.18 -8.91
CA LEU A 240 -16.71 8.31 -9.76
C LEU A 240 -16.19 8.17 -11.19
N ALA A 241 -14.91 7.79 -11.34
CA ALA A 241 -14.31 7.55 -12.65
C ALA A 241 -15.04 6.45 -13.41
N TYR A 242 -15.34 5.34 -12.76
CA TYR A 242 -16.06 4.22 -13.35
C TYR A 242 -17.47 4.59 -13.78
N GLN A 243 -18.21 5.37 -12.98
CA GLN A 243 -19.54 5.84 -13.33
C GLN A 243 -19.54 6.77 -14.54
N GLN A 244 -18.53 7.66 -14.67
CA GLN A 244 -18.37 8.48 -15.88
C GLN A 244 -18.00 7.63 -17.11
N TYR A 245 -17.26 6.56 -16.92
CA TYR A 245 -16.90 5.64 -18.00
C TYR A 245 -18.11 4.87 -18.53
N LEU A 246 -19.04 4.48 -17.65
CA LEU A 246 -20.30 3.79 -17.99
C LEU A 246 -21.41 4.73 -18.43
N HIS A 247 -21.17 6.03 -18.53
CA HIS A 247 -22.19 6.98 -18.96
C HIS A 247 -22.69 6.64 -20.38
N PRO A 248 -24.01 6.66 -20.65
CA PRO A 248 -24.58 6.35 -21.96
C PRO A 248 -24.03 7.21 -23.10
N ASP A 249 -23.78 8.49 -22.84
CA ASP A 249 -23.07 9.37 -23.78
C ASP A 249 -21.57 9.13 -23.70
N LEU A 250 -21.02 8.52 -24.74
CA LEU A 250 -19.60 8.19 -24.85
C LEU A 250 -18.67 9.44 -24.86
N ARG A 251 -19.22 10.64 -25.11
CA ARG A 251 -18.51 11.91 -25.01
C ARG A 251 -18.13 12.26 -23.56
N ASN A 252 -18.67 11.55 -22.56
CA ASN A 252 -18.26 11.68 -21.17
C ASN A 252 -16.99 10.89 -20.82
N ARG A 253 -16.48 10.04 -21.68
CA ARG A 253 -15.24 9.27 -21.44
C ARG A 253 -14.03 10.12 -21.04
N PRO A 254 -13.79 11.31 -21.62
CA PRO A 254 -12.71 12.17 -21.17
C PRO A 254 -12.79 12.55 -19.67
N TYR A 255 -13.99 12.71 -19.10
CA TYR A 255 -14.16 12.95 -17.66
C TYR A 255 -13.70 11.75 -16.81
N ALA A 256 -14.04 10.52 -17.24
CA ALA A 256 -13.55 9.32 -16.57
C ALA A 256 -12.03 9.23 -16.60
N MET A 257 -11.44 9.51 -17.76
CA MET A 257 -9.98 9.48 -17.94
C MET A 257 -9.27 10.60 -17.16
N ALA A 258 -9.89 11.79 -17.08
CA ALA A 258 -9.35 12.88 -16.28
C ALA A 258 -9.41 12.61 -14.77
N LEU A 259 -10.47 11.94 -14.27
CA LEU A 259 -10.54 11.45 -12.89
C LEU A 259 -9.45 10.40 -12.62
N ASN A 260 -9.22 9.46 -13.54
CA ASN A 260 -8.10 8.52 -13.46
C ASN A 260 -6.75 9.24 -13.50
N GLY A 261 -6.62 10.31 -14.30
CA GLY A 261 -5.44 11.17 -14.31
C GLY A 261 -5.15 11.78 -12.93
N ILE A 262 -6.17 12.21 -12.20
CA ILE A 262 -6.03 12.70 -10.81
C ILE A 262 -5.52 11.59 -9.89
N ILE A 263 -6.05 10.36 -10.00
CA ILE A 263 -5.57 9.20 -9.23
C ILE A 263 -4.08 8.93 -9.52
N ILE A 264 -3.69 8.95 -10.80
CA ILE A 264 -2.29 8.77 -11.22
C ILE A 264 -1.39 9.84 -10.61
N VAL A 265 -1.80 11.12 -10.65
CA VAL A 265 -1.03 12.22 -10.06
C VAL A 265 -0.85 12.03 -8.56
N ILE A 266 -1.91 11.70 -7.82
CA ILE A 266 -1.84 11.44 -6.38
C ILE A 266 -0.90 10.26 -6.09
N SER A 267 -0.99 9.18 -6.88
CA SER A 267 -0.13 8.01 -6.74
C SER A 267 1.35 8.33 -6.99
N LEU A 268 1.64 9.11 -8.04
CA LEU A 268 3.00 9.56 -8.35
C LEU A 268 3.57 10.50 -7.28
N LEU A 269 2.77 11.43 -6.76
CA LEU A 269 3.17 12.29 -5.66
C LEU A 269 3.47 11.48 -4.39
N SER A 270 2.67 10.47 -4.10
CA SER A 270 2.90 9.56 -2.97
C SER A 270 4.19 8.76 -3.13
N ALA A 271 4.46 8.26 -4.34
CA ALA A 271 5.70 7.56 -4.66
C ALA A 271 6.92 8.49 -4.61
N ALA A 272 6.80 9.73 -5.10
CA ALA A 272 7.85 10.73 -5.02
C ALA A 272 8.16 11.13 -3.56
N LEU A 273 7.14 11.31 -2.74
CA LEU A 273 7.29 11.58 -1.30
C LEU A 273 8.01 10.42 -0.61
N TYR A 274 7.58 9.18 -0.88
CA TYR A 274 8.25 7.97 -0.37
C TYR A 274 9.73 7.97 -0.75
N TYR A 275 10.06 8.19 -2.04
CA TYR A 275 11.44 8.22 -2.52
C TYR A 275 12.27 9.32 -1.85
N ALA A 276 11.71 10.51 -1.66
CA ALA A 276 12.37 11.62 -0.97
C ALA A 276 12.67 11.30 0.50
N LEU A 277 11.72 10.67 1.20
CA LEU A 277 11.90 10.24 2.59
C LEU A 277 13.01 9.17 2.72
N MET A 278 13.05 8.22 1.79
CA MET A 278 14.05 7.16 1.76
C MET A 278 15.46 7.72 1.51
N ASN A 279 15.61 8.57 0.51
CA ASN A 279 16.90 9.17 0.17
C ASN A 279 17.42 10.16 1.23
N GLY A 280 16.54 10.92 1.87
CA GLY A 280 16.90 11.81 2.96
C GLY A 280 17.54 11.06 4.13
N GLN A 281 17.10 9.85 4.40
CA GLN A 281 17.65 9.00 5.46
C GLN A 281 19.00 8.38 5.07
N MET A 282 19.16 7.92 3.84
CA MET A 282 20.43 7.41 3.33
C MET A 282 21.54 8.47 3.38
N ARG A 283 21.22 9.72 3.05
CA ARG A 283 22.14 10.85 3.17
C ARG A 283 22.55 11.10 4.64
N ARG A 284 21.60 11.07 5.57
CA ARG A 284 21.90 11.25 7.01
C ARG A 284 22.82 10.15 7.56
N LEU A 285 22.61 8.90 7.17
CA LEU A 285 23.46 7.77 7.57
C LEU A 285 24.88 7.88 7.00
N LYS A 286 25.03 8.29 5.72
CA LYS A 286 26.35 8.53 5.11
C LYS A 286 27.11 9.65 5.84
N LEU A 287 26.47 10.78 6.11
CA LEU A 287 27.07 11.90 6.83
C LEU A 287 27.47 11.54 8.27
N SER A 288 26.66 10.74 8.96
CA SER A 288 26.97 10.24 10.29
C SER A 288 28.13 9.24 10.32
N GLY A 289 28.23 8.37 9.30
CA GLY A 289 29.35 7.43 9.13
C GLY A 289 30.67 8.14 8.79
N GLU A 290 30.60 9.20 8.00
CA GLU A 290 31.77 10.00 7.61
C GLU A 290 32.33 10.83 8.78
N LYS A 291 31.42 11.42 9.60
CA LYS A 291 31.80 12.11 10.86
C LYS A 291 32.49 11.17 11.87
N ARG A 292 32.01 9.91 11.99
CA ARG A 292 32.66 8.91 12.88
C ARG A 292 34.04 8.49 12.36
N ARG A 293 34.22 8.37 11.03
CA ARG A 293 35.53 8.04 10.42
C ARG A 293 36.54 9.16 10.60
N THR A 294 36.15 10.41 10.44
CA THR A 294 37.02 11.57 10.63
C THR A 294 37.41 11.78 12.09
N SER A 295 36.46 11.59 13.05
CA SER A 295 36.75 11.65 14.48
C SER A 295 37.69 10.52 14.93
N GLY A 296 37.50 9.29 14.45
CA GLY A 296 38.40 8.16 14.76
C GLY A 296 39.83 8.30 14.18
N ARG A 297 39.96 8.99 13.04
CA ARG A 297 41.30 9.31 12.47
C ARG A 297 42.01 10.38 13.27
N ARG A 298 41.34 11.43 13.74
CA ARG A 298 41.94 12.47 14.60
C ARG A 298 42.43 11.89 15.92
N GLY A 299 41.63 11.10 16.64
CA GLY A 299 42.04 10.50 17.91
C GLY A 299 43.18 9.48 17.77
N ARG A 300 43.40 8.91 16.59
CA ARG A 300 44.54 8.00 16.32
C ARG A 300 45.79 8.74 15.96
N SER A 301 45.71 9.96 15.40
CA SER A 301 46.84 10.85 15.10
C SER A 301 47.38 11.50 16.38
N GLU A 302 46.51 11.91 17.32
CA GLU A 302 46.92 12.48 18.60
C GLU A 302 47.65 11.46 19.48
N LYS A 303 47.15 10.20 19.54
CA LYS A 303 47.84 9.13 20.31
C LYS A 303 49.18 8.71 19.76
N LYS A 304 49.46 8.95 18.46
CA LYS A 304 50.80 8.69 17.86
C LYS A 304 51.77 9.83 18.05
N GLY A 305 51.28 11.04 18.35
CA GLY A 305 52.14 12.20 18.68
C GLY A 305 52.68 12.21 20.10
N GLU A 306 51.92 11.62 21.05
CA GLU A 306 52.36 11.58 22.47
C GLU A 306 53.28 10.40 22.85
N GLY A 307 53.40 9.38 21.98
CA GLY A 307 54.27 8.20 22.23
C GLY A 307 55.70 8.29 21.65
N GLY A 308 56.09 9.43 21.07
CA GLY A 308 57.40 9.60 20.41
C GLY A 308 58.42 10.48 21.15
N GLY A 309 58.15 10.80 22.43
CA GLY A 309 58.99 11.76 23.19
C GLY A 309 59.63 11.26 24.47
N ALA A 310 59.90 9.94 24.58
CA ALA A 310 60.58 9.42 25.78
C ALA A 310 61.57 8.33 25.39
N ASP A 311 62.62 8.71 24.66
CA ASP A 311 63.90 7.98 24.59
C ASP A 311 64.93 8.96 23.95
N GLY A 312 65.68 9.65 24.85
CA GLY A 312 66.77 10.52 24.51
C GLY A 312 67.56 10.87 25.79
#